data_ddcde2be959a1421beb7bed9c737ff44
#
_entry.id   ddcde2be959a1421beb7bed9c737ff44
#
_cell.length_a   1.000
_cell.length_b   1.000
_cell.length_c   1.000
_cell.angle_alpha   90.00
_cell.angle_beta   90.00
_cell.angle_gamma   90.00
#
_symmetry.space_group_name_H-M   'P 1'
#
loop_
_entity.id
_entity.type
_entity.pdbx_description
1 polymer ?
#
loop_
_entity_poly.entity_id
_entity_poly.type
_entity_poly.pdbx_seq_one_letter_code
_entity_poly.pdbx_strand_id
1 'polypeptide(L)'
;YFLVYVHPFVEGNGRVARAFATLVLYSAGYDFKRFFALEEYFDSDVEAYYQALLSVQQNDEKDLSYWLEYFTYGLALEIDKVKQKVLKLSQDLKIQRELGQQVALSERQIILLEVLQNQGQMTSEDAQKALPNVSVDTILRDLKDLIAKNVVQKHGVTKGVSYTLLS
;
A
#
# COMPACT_ATOMS: atom_id res chain seq x y z
N TYR A 1 -19.28 12.43 -13.41
CA TYR A 1 -19.53 13.87 -13.56
C TYR A 1 -21.04 14.18 -13.55
N PHE A 2 -21.83 13.72 -14.53
CA PHE A 2 -23.23 14.11 -14.71
C PHE A 2 -24.12 13.89 -13.48
N LEU A 3 -23.91 12.83 -12.72
CA LEU A 3 -24.70 12.57 -11.52
C LEU A 3 -24.44 13.63 -10.42
N VAL A 4 -23.21 14.09 -10.29
CA VAL A 4 -22.87 15.22 -9.41
C VAL A 4 -23.46 16.53 -9.93
N TYR A 5 -23.43 16.74 -11.25
CA TYR A 5 -23.93 17.98 -11.87
C TYR A 5 -25.46 18.13 -11.74
N VAL A 6 -26.21 17.06 -11.99
CA VAL A 6 -27.69 17.07 -11.95
C VAL A 6 -28.23 17.22 -10.52
N HIS A 7 -27.48 16.77 -9.50
CA HIS A 7 -27.89 16.85 -8.09
C HIS A 7 -29.30 16.33 -7.83
N PRO A 8 -29.63 15.06 -8.14
CA PRO A 8 -31.00 14.55 -8.09
C PRO A 8 -31.54 14.38 -6.66
N PHE A 9 -30.70 14.40 -5.63
CA PHE A 9 -31.09 14.20 -4.24
C PHE A 9 -30.98 15.50 -3.45
N VAL A 10 -31.75 15.60 -2.37
CA VAL A 10 -31.71 16.76 -1.45
C VAL A 10 -30.34 16.86 -0.78
N GLU A 11 -29.75 15.69 -0.38
CA GLU A 11 -28.42 15.59 0.22
C GLU A 11 -27.67 14.34 -0.27
N GLY A 12 -26.35 14.35 -0.11
CA GLY A 12 -25.52 13.17 -0.37
C GLY A 12 -25.19 12.92 -1.83
N ASN A 13 -25.45 13.86 -2.74
CA ASN A 13 -25.20 13.68 -4.17
C ASN A 13 -23.75 13.26 -4.49
N GLY A 14 -22.76 13.87 -3.84
CA GLY A 14 -21.36 13.49 -4.01
C GLY A 14 -21.08 12.04 -3.58
N ARG A 15 -21.61 11.61 -2.44
CA ARG A 15 -21.45 10.21 -1.95
C ARG A 15 -22.10 9.22 -2.92
N VAL A 16 -23.30 9.50 -3.36
CA VAL A 16 -24.02 8.65 -4.33
C VAL A 16 -23.28 8.58 -5.65
N ALA A 17 -22.78 9.71 -6.17
CA ALA A 17 -22.03 9.75 -7.42
C ALA A 17 -20.72 8.95 -7.35
N ARG A 18 -19.99 9.05 -6.25
CA ARG A 18 -18.75 8.25 -6.04
C ARG A 18 -19.05 6.76 -5.90
N ALA A 19 -20.05 6.40 -5.11
CA ALA A 19 -20.50 5.00 -4.97
C ALA A 19 -20.98 4.42 -6.32
N PHE A 20 -21.69 5.21 -7.11
CA PHE A 20 -22.15 4.80 -8.44
C PHE A 20 -20.97 4.63 -9.41
N ALA A 21 -19.96 5.51 -9.38
CA ALA A 21 -18.75 5.35 -10.19
C ALA A 21 -18.02 4.04 -9.83
N THR A 22 -17.89 3.74 -8.56
CA THR A 22 -17.32 2.48 -8.08
C THR A 22 -18.11 1.26 -8.56
N LEU A 23 -19.45 1.32 -8.52
CA LEU A 23 -20.32 0.27 -9.02
C LEU A 23 -20.16 0.04 -10.52
N VAL A 24 -20.06 1.11 -11.32
CA VAL A 24 -19.84 1.03 -12.77
C VAL A 24 -18.50 0.39 -13.07
N LEU A 25 -17.43 0.80 -12.39
CA LEU A 25 -16.11 0.20 -12.53
C LEU A 25 -16.13 -1.29 -12.17
N TYR A 26 -16.79 -1.64 -11.06
CA TYR A 26 -16.98 -3.03 -10.65
C TYR A 26 -17.71 -3.85 -11.74
N SER A 27 -18.81 -3.34 -12.28
CA SER A 27 -19.59 -4.03 -13.33
C SER A 27 -18.82 -4.15 -14.66
N ALA A 28 -17.85 -3.26 -14.90
CA ALA A 28 -16.96 -3.30 -16.05
C ALA A 28 -15.73 -4.23 -15.86
N GLY A 29 -15.67 -4.97 -14.76
CA GLY A 29 -14.59 -5.92 -14.48
C GLY A 29 -13.40 -5.36 -13.72
N TYR A 30 -13.46 -4.09 -13.28
CA TYR A 30 -12.45 -3.48 -12.42
C TYR A 30 -12.71 -3.84 -10.95
N ASP A 31 -12.90 -5.14 -10.66
CA ASP A 31 -13.08 -5.64 -9.30
C ASP A 31 -11.74 -5.99 -8.67
N PHE A 32 -11.18 -5.08 -7.91
CA PHE A 32 -9.97 -5.31 -7.11
C PHE A 32 -10.30 -5.76 -5.68
N LYS A 33 -11.34 -6.59 -5.49
CA LYS A 33 -11.67 -7.27 -4.22
C LYS A 33 -11.73 -6.34 -3.00
N ARG A 34 -12.34 -5.17 -3.12
CA ARG A 34 -12.46 -4.12 -2.09
C ARG A 34 -11.15 -3.44 -1.68
N PHE A 35 -10.07 -3.61 -2.43
CA PHE A 35 -8.80 -2.89 -2.18
C PHE A 35 -8.76 -1.50 -2.82
N PHE A 36 -9.79 -1.16 -3.55
CA PHE A 36 -9.88 0.04 -4.36
C PHE A 36 -10.77 1.08 -3.68
N ALA A 37 -10.23 2.23 -3.37
CA ALA A 37 -10.92 3.32 -2.69
C ALA A 37 -10.71 4.64 -3.42
N LEU A 38 -11.43 4.85 -4.54
CA LEU A 38 -11.45 6.15 -5.24
C LEU A 38 -11.82 7.31 -4.30
N GLU A 39 -12.59 7.04 -3.26
CA GLU A 39 -12.93 8.03 -2.25
C GLU A 39 -11.70 8.59 -1.54
N GLU A 40 -10.72 7.74 -1.20
CA GLU A 40 -9.46 8.19 -0.57
C GLU A 40 -8.69 9.14 -1.48
N TYR A 41 -8.69 8.88 -2.80
CA TYR A 41 -8.05 9.77 -3.76
C TYR A 41 -8.73 11.14 -3.80
N PHE A 42 -10.07 11.19 -3.89
CA PHE A 42 -10.81 12.45 -3.93
C PHE A 42 -10.73 13.22 -2.60
N ASP A 43 -10.68 12.53 -1.47
CA ASP A 43 -10.56 13.11 -0.14
C ASP A 43 -9.13 13.58 0.15
N SER A 44 -8.11 13.04 -0.53
CA SER A 44 -6.70 13.44 -0.35
C SER A 44 -6.41 14.85 -0.84
N ASP A 45 -7.15 15.33 -1.86
CA ASP A 45 -7.08 16.70 -2.37
C ASP A 45 -8.48 17.13 -2.84
N VAL A 46 -9.28 17.58 -1.90
CA VAL A 46 -10.67 18.01 -2.12
C VAL A 46 -10.74 19.23 -3.04
N GLU A 47 -9.74 20.11 -2.97
CA GLU A 47 -9.68 21.31 -3.82
C GLU A 47 -9.47 20.92 -5.30
N ALA A 48 -8.51 20.03 -5.59
CA ALA A 48 -8.29 19.53 -6.94
C ALA A 48 -9.53 18.81 -7.51
N TYR A 49 -10.25 18.07 -6.66
CA TYR A 49 -11.52 17.43 -7.05
C TYR A 49 -12.58 18.46 -7.48
N TYR A 50 -12.76 19.52 -6.68
CA TYR A 50 -13.71 20.57 -7.03
C TYR A 50 -13.27 21.35 -8.27
N GLN A 51 -11.99 21.65 -8.42
CA GLN A 51 -11.45 22.32 -9.62
C GLN A 51 -11.69 21.49 -10.89
N ALA A 52 -11.52 20.18 -10.81
CA ALA A 52 -11.81 19.29 -11.93
C ALA A 52 -13.31 19.26 -12.29
N LEU A 53 -14.21 19.34 -11.33
CA LEU A 53 -15.65 19.47 -11.58
C LEU A 53 -16.02 20.84 -12.18
N LEU A 54 -15.46 21.91 -11.62
CA LEU A 54 -15.72 23.28 -12.04
C LEU A 54 -15.21 23.57 -13.46
N SER A 55 -14.10 22.96 -13.87
CA SER A 55 -13.54 23.13 -15.22
C SER A 55 -14.56 22.81 -16.32
N VAL A 56 -15.39 21.79 -16.11
CA VAL A 56 -16.47 21.43 -17.04
C VAL A 56 -17.64 22.44 -16.97
N GLN A 57 -17.98 22.90 -15.77
CA GLN A 57 -19.12 23.80 -15.57
C GLN A 57 -18.86 25.18 -16.16
N GLN A 58 -17.64 25.68 -16.06
CA GLN A 58 -17.20 26.99 -16.52
C GLN A 58 -16.86 27.00 -18.02
N ASN A 59 -16.76 25.85 -18.67
CA ASN A 59 -16.51 25.75 -20.09
C ASN A 59 -17.84 25.72 -20.87
N ASP A 60 -18.01 26.62 -21.82
CA ASP A 60 -19.22 26.72 -22.65
C ASP A 60 -19.46 25.45 -23.48
N GLU A 61 -18.40 24.83 -23.96
CA GLU A 61 -18.44 23.58 -24.74
C GLU A 61 -18.68 22.35 -23.88
N LYS A 62 -18.67 22.48 -22.54
CA LYS A 62 -18.76 21.38 -21.57
C LYS A 62 -17.68 20.30 -21.80
N ASP A 63 -16.48 20.75 -22.15
CA ASP A 63 -15.32 19.86 -22.34
C ASP A 63 -15.01 19.08 -21.06
N LEU A 64 -15.02 17.77 -21.17
CA LEU A 64 -14.76 16.83 -20.07
C LEU A 64 -13.28 16.42 -19.95
N SER A 65 -12.39 16.90 -20.83
CA SER A 65 -11.01 16.42 -20.95
C SER A 65 -10.27 16.50 -19.62
N TYR A 66 -10.27 17.65 -18.96
CA TYR A 66 -9.58 17.84 -17.68
C TYR A 66 -10.19 16.97 -16.57
N TRP A 67 -11.52 16.83 -16.50
CA TRP A 67 -12.18 15.94 -15.57
C TRP A 67 -11.78 14.48 -15.80
N LEU A 68 -11.74 14.04 -17.06
CA LEU A 68 -11.36 12.66 -17.43
C LEU A 68 -9.89 12.39 -17.11
N GLU A 69 -9.00 13.33 -17.36
CA GLU A 69 -7.58 13.22 -16.96
C GLU A 69 -7.43 13.08 -15.46
N TYR A 70 -8.08 13.95 -14.68
CA TYR A 70 -8.07 13.89 -13.23
C TYR A 70 -8.61 12.54 -12.71
N PHE A 71 -9.75 12.09 -13.22
CA PHE A 71 -10.40 10.86 -12.81
C PHE A 71 -9.57 9.62 -13.16
N THR A 72 -9.06 9.55 -14.39
CA THR A 72 -8.26 8.40 -14.85
C THR A 72 -6.90 8.35 -14.18
N TYR A 73 -6.30 9.49 -13.87
CA TYR A 73 -5.07 9.56 -13.09
C TYR A 73 -5.28 9.02 -11.68
N GLY A 74 -6.34 9.44 -10.99
CA GLY A 74 -6.69 8.92 -9.67
C GLY A 74 -6.95 7.40 -9.70
N LEU A 75 -7.65 6.93 -10.72
CA LEU A 75 -7.88 5.51 -10.95
C LEU A 75 -6.56 4.74 -11.11
N ALA A 76 -5.62 5.26 -11.90
CA ALA A 76 -4.31 4.64 -12.11
C ALA A 76 -3.49 4.58 -10.81
N LEU A 77 -3.50 5.63 -10.00
CA LEU A 77 -2.82 5.65 -8.70
C LEU A 77 -3.37 4.60 -7.74
N GLU A 78 -4.70 4.49 -7.65
CA GLU A 78 -5.33 3.50 -6.77
C GLU A 78 -5.06 2.07 -7.23
N ILE A 79 -5.06 1.80 -8.54
CA ILE A 79 -4.68 0.51 -9.11
C ILE A 79 -3.21 0.17 -8.76
N ASP A 80 -2.29 1.13 -8.88
CA ASP A 80 -0.89 0.89 -8.53
C ASP A 80 -0.73 0.59 -7.03
N LYS A 81 -1.41 1.30 -6.14
CA LYS A 81 -1.43 0.98 -4.70
C LYS A 81 -1.88 -0.47 -4.43
N VAL A 82 -2.94 -0.93 -5.10
CA VAL A 82 -3.40 -2.32 -4.99
C VAL A 82 -2.34 -3.29 -5.49
N LYS A 83 -1.73 -3.02 -6.65
CA LYS A 83 -0.64 -3.83 -7.21
C LYS A 83 0.52 -3.95 -6.23
N GLN A 84 0.96 -2.86 -5.62
CA GLN A 84 2.04 -2.88 -4.62
C GLN A 84 1.67 -3.72 -3.39
N LYS A 85 0.44 -3.59 -2.88
CA LYS A 85 -0.05 -4.42 -1.77
C LYS A 85 -0.05 -5.91 -2.11
N VAL A 86 -0.50 -6.28 -3.32
CA VAL A 86 -0.51 -7.68 -3.78
C VAL A 86 0.90 -8.23 -3.96
N LEU A 87 1.82 -7.45 -4.54
CA LEU A 87 3.21 -7.86 -4.69
C LEU A 87 3.87 -8.09 -3.34
N LYS A 88 3.68 -7.18 -2.39
CA LYS A 88 4.19 -7.33 -1.02
C LYS A 88 3.65 -8.61 -0.37
N LEU A 89 2.32 -8.82 -0.40
CA LEU A 89 1.71 -10.02 0.16
C LEU A 89 2.23 -11.31 -0.49
N SER A 90 2.48 -11.26 -1.79
CA SER A 90 3.03 -12.38 -2.56
C SER A 90 4.46 -12.72 -2.13
N GLN A 91 5.29 -11.70 -1.89
CA GLN A 91 6.65 -11.85 -1.35
C GLN A 91 6.63 -12.43 0.06
N ASP A 92 5.77 -11.90 0.94
CA ASP A 92 5.60 -12.39 2.32
C ASP A 92 5.22 -13.87 2.34
N LEU A 93 4.29 -14.30 1.47
CA LEU A 93 3.89 -15.69 1.34
C LEU A 93 5.02 -16.58 0.78
N LYS A 94 5.86 -16.05 -0.11
CA LYS A 94 7.02 -16.77 -0.64
C LYS A 94 8.05 -17.01 0.49
N ILE A 95 8.37 -15.96 1.26
CA ILE A 95 9.25 -16.04 2.43
C ILE A 95 8.73 -17.09 3.42
N GLN A 96 7.45 -17.07 3.76
CA GLN A 96 6.86 -18.04 4.67
C GLN A 96 6.93 -19.48 4.17
N ARG A 97 6.79 -19.71 2.85
CA ARG A 97 6.92 -21.05 2.24
C ARG A 97 8.35 -21.55 2.24
N GLU A 98 9.33 -20.69 1.94
CA GLU A 98 10.75 -21.04 1.94
C GLU A 98 11.26 -21.39 3.34
N LEU A 99 10.68 -20.79 4.38
CA LEU A 99 11.01 -21.11 5.79
C LEU A 99 10.41 -22.43 6.29
N GLY A 100 9.58 -23.11 5.49
CA GLY A 100 9.05 -24.46 5.80
C GLY A 100 8.17 -24.56 7.06
N GLN A 101 7.83 -23.44 7.70
CA GLN A 101 7.02 -23.39 8.91
C GLN A 101 5.92 -22.33 8.79
N GLN A 102 4.74 -22.62 9.37
CA GLN A 102 3.72 -21.60 9.63
C GLN A 102 4.17 -20.71 10.81
N VAL A 103 5.22 -19.92 10.59
CA VAL A 103 5.71 -18.99 11.61
C VAL A 103 4.92 -17.69 11.47
N ALA A 104 4.16 -17.33 12.50
CA ALA A 104 3.53 -16.02 12.55
C ALA A 104 4.62 -14.94 12.67
N LEU A 105 4.81 -14.16 11.60
CA LEU A 105 5.77 -13.07 11.52
C LEU A 105 5.02 -11.72 11.66
N SER A 106 5.61 -10.79 12.40
CA SER A 106 5.13 -9.42 12.41
C SER A 106 5.58 -8.68 11.14
N GLU A 107 4.92 -7.57 10.78
CA GLU A 107 5.31 -6.74 9.63
C GLU A 107 6.78 -6.29 9.71
N ARG A 108 7.26 -5.94 10.91
CA ARG A 108 8.67 -5.55 11.11
C ARG A 108 9.63 -6.71 10.85
N GLN A 109 9.27 -7.91 11.28
CA GLN A 109 10.07 -9.12 11.04
C GLN A 109 10.16 -9.45 9.56
N ILE A 110 9.09 -9.25 8.81
CA ILE A 110 9.06 -9.40 7.34
C ILE A 110 10.06 -8.43 6.69
N ILE A 111 10.04 -7.16 7.08
CA ILE A 111 11.00 -6.15 6.56
C ILE A 111 12.45 -6.57 6.84
N LEU A 112 12.76 -7.07 8.05
CA LEU A 112 14.10 -7.54 8.39
C LEU A 112 14.52 -8.75 7.57
N LEU A 113 13.60 -9.68 7.29
CA LEU A 113 13.86 -10.85 6.44
C LEU A 113 14.06 -10.46 4.97
N GLU A 114 13.33 -9.47 4.45
CA GLU A 114 13.56 -8.92 3.11
C GLU A 114 14.98 -8.35 2.96
N VAL A 115 15.45 -7.60 3.96
CA VAL A 115 16.84 -7.09 3.97
C VAL A 115 17.84 -8.25 3.95
N LEU A 116 17.62 -9.28 4.77
CA LEU A 116 18.48 -10.44 4.82
C LEU A 116 18.49 -11.23 3.50
N GLN A 117 17.34 -11.39 2.83
CA GLN A 117 17.27 -12.05 1.52
C GLN A 117 18.02 -11.28 0.44
N ASN A 118 17.89 -9.94 0.44
CA ASN A 118 18.52 -9.11 -0.58
C ASN A 118 20.03 -8.95 -0.39
N GLN A 119 20.51 -8.89 0.85
CA GLN A 119 21.91 -8.61 1.18
C GLN A 119 22.71 -9.85 1.61
N GLY A 120 22.02 -10.96 1.88
CA GLY A 120 22.61 -12.19 2.43
C GLY A 120 23.01 -12.08 3.91
N GLN A 121 23.36 -10.89 4.37
CA GLN A 121 23.79 -10.58 5.74
C GLN A 121 23.30 -9.18 6.14
N MET A 122 22.99 -8.99 7.41
CA MET A 122 22.49 -7.73 7.94
C MET A 122 23.14 -7.43 9.30
N THR A 123 23.53 -6.18 9.53
CA THR A 123 23.97 -5.65 10.84
C THR A 123 22.80 -5.00 11.57
N SER A 124 22.99 -4.63 12.84
CA SER A 124 21.99 -3.85 13.59
C SER A 124 21.78 -2.47 13.00
N GLU A 125 22.81 -1.87 12.36
CA GLU A 125 22.70 -0.58 11.67
C GLU A 125 21.84 -0.69 10.41
N ASP A 126 21.98 -1.77 9.64
CA ASP A 126 21.17 -2.00 8.44
C ASP A 126 19.70 -2.25 8.82
N ALA A 127 19.47 -2.99 9.90
CA ALA A 127 18.13 -3.17 10.46
C ALA A 127 17.50 -1.84 10.90
N GLN A 128 18.29 -0.94 11.51
CA GLN A 128 17.82 0.40 11.90
C GLN A 128 17.51 1.28 10.70
N LYS A 129 18.29 1.20 9.62
CA LYS A 129 18.01 1.93 8.37
C LYS A 129 16.71 1.44 7.72
N ALA A 130 16.45 0.15 7.77
CA ALA A 130 15.22 -0.43 7.23
C ALA A 130 13.97 -0.06 8.07
N LEU A 131 14.15 0.18 9.37
CA LEU A 131 13.09 0.49 10.34
C LEU A 131 13.40 1.80 11.10
N PRO A 132 13.45 2.97 10.43
CA PRO A 132 13.94 4.22 11.02
C PRO A 132 13.07 4.74 12.18
N ASN A 133 11.79 4.38 12.23
CA ASN A 133 10.83 4.80 13.26
C ASN A 133 10.70 3.80 14.42
N VAL A 134 11.56 2.78 14.48
CA VAL A 134 11.50 1.72 15.50
C VAL A 134 12.75 1.80 16.38
N SER A 135 12.59 1.68 17.71
CA SER A 135 13.74 1.68 18.62
C SER A 135 14.65 0.47 18.41
N VAL A 136 15.95 0.65 18.62
CA VAL A 136 16.95 -0.42 18.52
C VAL A 136 16.59 -1.62 19.40
N ASP A 137 16.09 -1.38 20.61
CA ASP A 137 15.69 -2.44 21.54
C ASP A 137 14.53 -3.28 20.98
N THR A 138 13.60 -2.65 20.28
CA THR A 138 12.49 -3.36 19.63
C THR A 138 13.00 -4.22 18.46
N ILE A 139 13.90 -3.67 17.64
CA ILE A 139 14.53 -4.40 16.54
C ILE A 139 15.31 -5.61 17.06
N LEU A 140 16.09 -5.43 18.12
CA LEU A 140 16.83 -6.54 18.75
C LEU A 140 15.91 -7.61 19.34
N ARG A 141 14.73 -7.22 19.85
CA ARG A 141 13.71 -8.17 20.31
C ARG A 141 13.11 -8.95 19.15
N ASP A 142 12.78 -8.28 18.06
CA ASP A 142 12.26 -8.92 16.83
C ASP A 142 13.30 -9.91 16.24
N LEU A 143 14.59 -9.54 16.22
CA LEU A 143 15.67 -10.43 15.78
C LEU A 143 15.87 -11.63 16.73
N LYS A 144 15.75 -11.44 18.05
CA LYS A 144 15.80 -12.56 19.02
C LYS A 144 14.65 -13.54 18.81
N ASP A 145 13.45 -13.02 18.53
CA ASP A 145 12.30 -13.86 18.24
C ASP A 145 12.49 -14.66 16.93
N LEU A 146 13.05 -14.02 15.88
CA LEU A 146 13.40 -14.73 14.64
C LEU A 146 14.47 -15.81 14.84
N ILE A 147 15.44 -15.59 15.74
CA ILE A 147 16.42 -16.61 16.13
C ILE A 147 15.73 -17.76 16.88
N ALA A 148 14.85 -17.45 17.85
CA ALA A 148 14.10 -18.47 18.59
C ALA A 148 13.18 -19.31 17.67
N LYS A 149 12.71 -18.71 16.58
CA LYS A 149 11.92 -19.39 15.54
C LYS A 149 12.77 -20.16 14.51
N ASN A 150 14.08 -20.23 14.70
CA ASN A 150 15.03 -20.87 13.78
C ASN A 150 14.97 -20.32 12.33
N VAL A 151 14.71 -19.04 12.18
CA VAL A 151 14.62 -18.35 10.88
C VAL A 151 15.92 -17.60 10.57
N VAL A 152 16.55 -17.06 11.63
CA VAL A 152 17.75 -16.22 11.52
C VAL A 152 18.83 -16.78 12.45
N GLN A 153 20.07 -16.70 12.00
CA GLN A 153 21.25 -17.03 12.79
C GLN A 153 22.05 -15.75 13.08
N LYS A 154 22.52 -15.63 14.33
CA LYS A 154 23.40 -14.53 14.77
C LYS A 154 24.85 -14.96 14.70
N HIS A 155 25.71 -14.10 14.15
CA HIS A 155 27.15 -14.25 14.09
C HIS A 155 27.85 -13.12 14.89
N GLY A 156 28.86 -13.49 15.66
CA GLY A 156 29.65 -12.56 16.51
C GLY A 156 29.04 -12.29 17.89
N VAL A 157 29.84 -11.72 18.78
CA VAL A 157 29.48 -11.57 20.21
C VAL A 157 29.38 -10.10 20.63
N THR A 158 30.19 -9.19 20.08
CA THR A 158 30.26 -7.77 20.49
C THR A 158 30.27 -6.81 19.29
N LYS A 159 31.44 -6.23 18.96
CA LYS A 159 31.57 -5.38 17.76
C LYS A 159 31.62 -6.27 16.53
N GLY A 160 30.72 -6.03 15.57
CA GLY A 160 30.62 -6.81 14.34
C GLY A 160 29.56 -7.94 14.40
N VAL A 161 28.54 -7.80 15.24
CA VAL A 161 27.38 -8.69 15.22
C VAL A 161 26.64 -8.54 13.88
N SER A 162 26.42 -9.67 13.25
CA SER A 162 25.61 -9.78 12.02
C SER A 162 24.61 -10.94 12.11
N TYR A 163 23.66 -10.89 11.23
CA TYR A 163 22.56 -11.84 11.13
C TYR A 163 22.51 -12.39 9.72
N THR A 164 22.17 -13.67 9.54
CA THR A 164 21.94 -14.33 8.24
C THR A 164 20.68 -15.18 8.34
N LEU A 165 20.08 -15.51 7.19
CA LEU A 165 19.03 -16.52 7.16
C LEU A 165 19.60 -17.89 7.55
N LEU A 166 18.83 -18.66 8.29
CA LEU A 166 19.15 -20.07 8.53
C LEU A 166 18.77 -20.84 7.25
N SER A 167 19.73 -21.46 6.62
CA SER A 167 19.55 -22.31 5.43
C SER A 167 19.01 -23.69 5.77
#